data_7582ba34ffd41f3dfc0e6655039e8d90
#
_entry.id   7582ba34ffd41f3dfc0e6655039e8d90
#
_cell.length_a   1.000
_cell.length_b   1.000
_cell.length_c   1.000
_cell.angle_alpha   90.00
_cell.angle_beta   90.00
_cell.angle_gamma   90.00
#
_symmetry.space_group_name_H-M   'P 1'
#
loop_
_entity.id
_entity.type
_entity.pdbx_description
1 polymer ?
#
loop_
_entity_poly.entity_id
_entity_poly.type
_entity_poly.pdbx_seq_one_letter_code
_entity_poly.pdbx_strand_id
1 'polypeptide(L)'
;MFDELLKTVSLKISTVRSMIKTNDRLRKIVFQDSSDIKQLKENPEFAALIEVIPGKREWQIYERCAVVTRLYAIYERFVEDLISDWLRLMPDLVPRYSDLGEQIQNTHREGIGRLLIDIKKNRFQHLSVEQVVQGLSCGITDTGKYQLLPDAFLMREQNLRKEVLETLLRNAGIDEAWKWVINHKEIKYFVEEVRSRQNSAEGELKQLVDYRNKAAHGSVNEILGIQELLDLADFVEALCKSLADLVTYNIILLQIDRGLVREIGNITEWFKKPQAGVAKVKEVTLTVGESVFLVLVNKELSYCYSAKIESIQLNDLSQNRVEIASETELGLKFDRDARVGLTIYVTTSE
;
A
#
# COMPACT_ATOMS: atom_id res chain seq x y z
N MET A 1 9.43 -0.23 -6.00
CA MET A 1 9.69 -1.53 -5.33
C MET A 1 8.41 -2.36 -5.21
N PHE A 2 7.32 -1.84 -4.64
CA PHE A 2 6.02 -2.53 -4.55
C PHE A 2 5.02 -2.11 -5.64
N ASP A 3 5.49 -1.67 -6.80
CA ASP A 3 4.66 -1.12 -7.87
C ASP A 3 3.65 -2.13 -8.43
N GLU A 4 4.01 -3.41 -8.51
CA GLU A 4 3.09 -4.45 -9.01
C GLU A 4 1.96 -4.75 -7.99
N LEU A 5 2.26 -4.72 -6.68
CA LEU A 5 1.22 -4.82 -5.65
C LEU A 5 0.27 -3.62 -5.73
N LEU A 6 0.82 -2.40 -5.85
CA LEU A 6 0.03 -1.18 -5.96
C LEU A 6 -0.79 -1.13 -7.25
N LYS A 7 -0.26 -1.57 -8.39
CA LYS A 7 -1.03 -1.71 -9.64
C LYS A 7 -2.20 -2.67 -9.48
N THR A 8 -1.96 -3.80 -8.81
CA THR A 8 -3.01 -4.79 -8.51
C THR A 8 -4.11 -4.18 -7.64
N VAL A 9 -3.75 -3.40 -6.61
CA VAL A 9 -4.71 -2.68 -5.77
C VAL A 9 -5.51 -1.68 -6.62
N SER A 10 -4.83 -0.82 -7.37
CA SER A 10 -5.47 0.23 -8.18
C SER A 10 -6.44 -0.37 -9.21
N LEU A 11 -6.08 -1.47 -9.88
CA LEU A 11 -6.97 -2.17 -10.80
C LEU A 11 -8.22 -2.72 -10.09
N LYS A 12 -8.04 -3.37 -8.93
CA LYS A 12 -9.17 -3.90 -8.13
C LYS A 12 -10.08 -2.77 -7.63
N ILE A 13 -9.52 -1.67 -7.15
CA ILE A 13 -10.25 -0.48 -6.69
C ILE A 13 -10.99 0.18 -7.86
N SER A 14 -10.37 0.32 -9.02
CA SER A 14 -11.02 0.85 -10.24
C SER A 14 -12.23 0.00 -10.63
N THR A 15 -12.12 -1.33 -10.54
CA THR A 15 -13.24 -2.25 -10.77
C THR A 15 -14.38 -2.00 -9.77
N VAL A 16 -14.05 -1.86 -8.48
CA VAL A 16 -15.05 -1.57 -7.44
C VAL A 16 -15.77 -0.24 -7.72
N ARG A 17 -15.01 0.83 -8.03
CA ARG A 17 -15.59 2.14 -8.42
C ARG A 17 -16.53 2.03 -9.63
N SER A 18 -16.14 1.26 -10.64
CA SER A 18 -16.98 1.01 -11.82
C SER A 18 -18.27 0.29 -11.46
N MET A 19 -18.20 -0.75 -10.61
CA MET A 19 -19.38 -1.48 -10.15
C MET A 19 -20.34 -0.61 -9.34
N ILE A 20 -19.83 0.24 -8.44
CA ILE A 20 -20.64 1.21 -7.67
C ILE A 20 -21.42 2.12 -8.64
N LYS A 21 -20.72 2.70 -9.63
CA LYS A 21 -21.33 3.62 -10.61
C LYS A 21 -22.34 2.91 -11.51
N THR A 22 -22.04 1.69 -11.96
CA THR A 22 -22.93 0.88 -12.81
C THR A 22 -24.21 0.52 -12.05
N ASN A 23 -24.08 0.02 -10.82
CA ASN A 23 -25.24 -0.34 -10.00
C ASN A 23 -26.11 0.88 -9.67
N ASP A 24 -25.53 2.04 -9.42
CA ASP A 24 -26.28 3.27 -9.20
C ASP A 24 -27.11 3.68 -10.45
N ARG A 25 -26.50 3.59 -11.63
CA ARG A 25 -27.20 3.84 -12.91
C ARG A 25 -28.32 2.84 -13.15
N LEU A 26 -28.05 1.56 -12.95
CA LEU A 26 -29.07 0.51 -13.12
C LEU A 26 -30.26 0.73 -12.16
N ARG A 27 -30.01 1.03 -10.89
CA ARG A 27 -31.08 1.33 -9.94
C ARG A 27 -31.89 2.56 -10.35
N LYS A 28 -31.23 3.62 -10.85
CA LYS A 28 -31.95 4.80 -11.36
C LYS A 28 -32.86 4.41 -12.53
N ILE A 29 -32.39 3.61 -13.48
CA ILE A 29 -33.18 3.13 -14.62
C ILE A 29 -34.38 2.29 -14.13
N VAL A 30 -34.17 1.38 -13.20
CA VAL A 30 -35.23 0.44 -12.76
C VAL A 30 -36.31 1.11 -11.92
N PHE A 31 -35.90 2.00 -10.98
CA PHE A 31 -36.79 2.56 -9.96
C PHE A 31 -37.25 4.01 -10.22
N GLN A 32 -36.84 4.60 -11.35
CA GLN A 32 -37.27 5.94 -11.74
C GLN A 32 -38.54 5.89 -12.60
N ASP A 33 -39.54 6.69 -12.26
CA ASP A 33 -40.75 6.86 -13.08
C ASP A 33 -40.50 7.94 -14.13
N SER A 34 -40.00 7.57 -15.29
CA SER A 34 -39.90 8.42 -16.47
C SER A 34 -40.66 7.79 -17.64
N SER A 35 -41.09 8.64 -18.59
CA SER A 35 -41.78 8.19 -19.83
C SER A 35 -40.91 7.17 -20.61
N ASP A 36 -39.62 7.43 -20.68
CA ASP A 36 -38.66 6.61 -21.42
C ASP A 36 -38.51 5.19 -20.79
N ILE A 37 -38.63 5.10 -19.47
CA ILE A 37 -38.59 3.83 -18.76
C ILE A 37 -39.89 3.03 -18.88
N LYS A 38 -41.03 3.71 -19.00
CA LYS A 38 -42.30 3.04 -19.31
C LYS A 38 -42.23 2.33 -20.66
N GLN A 39 -41.63 2.99 -21.65
CA GLN A 39 -41.43 2.42 -23.00
C GLN A 39 -40.43 1.23 -22.99
N LEU A 40 -39.38 1.30 -22.14
CA LEU A 40 -38.45 0.15 -21.91
C LEU A 40 -39.12 -1.03 -21.22
N LYS A 41 -40.09 -0.78 -20.32
CA LYS A 41 -40.85 -1.83 -19.63
C LYS A 41 -41.83 -2.59 -20.58
N GLU A 42 -42.16 -2.04 -21.75
CA GLU A 42 -42.91 -2.73 -22.80
C GLU A 42 -42.05 -3.81 -23.53
N ASN A 43 -40.72 -3.78 -23.42
CA ASN A 43 -39.87 -4.81 -23.94
C ASN A 43 -39.95 -6.07 -23.07
N PRO A 44 -40.32 -7.26 -23.60
CA PRO A 44 -40.50 -8.48 -22.81
C PRO A 44 -39.26 -8.92 -22.05
N GLU A 45 -38.05 -8.75 -22.62
CA GLU A 45 -36.79 -9.10 -21.95
C GLU A 45 -36.51 -8.18 -20.76
N PHE A 46 -36.82 -6.89 -20.90
CA PHE A 46 -36.65 -5.92 -19.81
C PHE A 46 -37.70 -6.13 -18.70
N ALA A 47 -38.93 -6.47 -19.07
CA ALA A 47 -39.96 -6.82 -18.12
C ALA A 47 -39.59 -8.06 -17.28
N ALA A 48 -39.11 -9.12 -17.93
CA ALA A 48 -38.61 -10.32 -17.26
C ALA A 48 -37.41 -10.04 -16.34
N LEU A 49 -36.52 -9.11 -16.71
CA LEU A 49 -35.42 -8.67 -15.84
C LEU A 49 -35.96 -7.97 -14.59
N ILE A 50 -36.96 -7.10 -14.74
CA ILE A 50 -37.54 -6.34 -13.62
C ILE A 50 -38.21 -7.29 -12.60
N GLU A 51 -38.85 -8.36 -13.04
CA GLU A 51 -39.52 -9.34 -12.17
C GLU A 51 -38.54 -10.03 -11.20
N VAL A 52 -37.27 -10.21 -11.60
CA VAL A 52 -36.25 -10.87 -10.76
C VAL A 52 -35.42 -9.90 -9.91
N ILE A 53 -35.59 -8.59 -10.12
CA ILE A 53 -34.85 -7.58 -9.37
C ILE A 53 -35.40 -7.46 -7.95
N PRO A 54 -34.53 -7.52 -6.92
CA PRO A 54 -34.98 -7.32 -5.53
C PRO A 54 -35.49 -5.89 -5.33
N GLY A 55 -36.22 -5.67 -4.23
CA GLY A 55 -36.64 -4.34 -3.84
C GLY A 55 -35.47 -3.35 -3.75
N LYS A 56 -35.75 -2.07 -3.95
CA LYS A 56 -34.71 -1.02 -3.98
C LYS A 56 -33.80 -1.02 -2.76
N ARG A 57 -34.39 -1.21 -1.58
CA ARG A 57 -33.65 -1.22 -0.31
C ARG A 57 -32.78 -2.46 -0.17
N GLU A 58 -33.32 -3.63 -0.49
CA GLU A 58 -32.63 -4.93 -0.44
C GLU A 58 -31.44 -4.93 -1.40
N TRP A 59 -31.63 -4.43 -2.62
CA TRP A 59 -30.53 -4.26 -3.58
C TRP A 59 -29.43 -3.34 -3.03
N GLN A 60 -29.82 -2.20 -2.45
CA GLN A 60 -28.85 -1.29 -1.85
C GLN A 60 -28.06 -1.94 -0.72
N ILE A 61 -28.73 -2.64 0.21
CA ILE A 61 -28.04 -3.34 1.30
C ILE A 61 -27.04 -4.36 0.76
N TYR A 62 -27.50 -5.22 -0.14
CA TYR A 62 -26.64 -6.26 -0.73
C TYR A 62 -25.40 -5.67 -1.42
N GLU A 63 -25.61 -4.65 -2.25
CA GLU A 63 -24.51 -3.97 -2.96
C GLU A 63 -23.49 -3.36 -1.98
N ARG A 64 -23.95 -2.64 -0.96
CA ARG A 64 -23.04 -1.99 0.01
C ARG A 64 -22.25 -3.03 0.79
N CYS A 65 -22.90 -4.08 1.23
CA CYS A 65 -22.23 -5.20 1.88
C CYS A 65 -21.14 -5.81 0.98
N ALA A 66 -21.46 -6.06 -0.29
CA ALA A 66 -20.51 -6.63 -1.26
C ALA A 66 -19.34 -5.69 -1.51
N VAL A 67 -19.58 -4.39 -1.71
CA VAL A 67 -18.55 -3.37 -1.94
C VAL A 67 -17.61 -3.27 -0.74
N VAL A 68 -18.12 -3.09 0.47
CA VAL A 68 -17.28 -2.90 1.65
C VAL A 68 -16.51 -4.17 1.99
N THR A 69 -17.13 -5.34 1.86
CA THR A 69 -16.43 -6.63 2.03
C THR A 69 -15.30 -6.77 1.02
N ARG A 70 -15.51 -6.36 -0.23
CA ARG A 70 -14.49 -6.39 -1.27
C ARG A 70 -13.35 -5.42 -1.00
N LEU A 71 -13.64 -4.18 -0.58
CA LEU A 71 -12.64 -3.19 -0.22
C LEU A 71 -11.77 -3.68 0.94
N TYR A 72 -12.41 -4.24 1.98
CA TYR A 72 -11.69 -4.83 3.10
C TYR A 72 -10.78 -5.99 2.67
N ALA A 73 -11.27 -6.89 1.82
CA ALA A 73 -10.48 -8.00 1.31
C ALA A 73 -9.28 -7.55 0.44
N ILE A 74 -9.41 -6.43 -0.30
CA ILE A 74 -8.30 -5.82 -1.05
C ILE A 74 -7.24 -5.31 -0.07
N TYR A 75 -7.63 -4.57 0.96
CA TYR A 75 -6.75 -4.05 1.99
C TYR A 75 -6.04 -5.17 2.75
N GLU A 76 -6.80 -6.14 3.25
CA GLU A 76 -6.28 -7.28 4.00
C GLU A 76 -5.23 -8.06 3.20
N ARG A 77 -5.57 -8.44 1.97
CA ARG A 77 -4.65 -9.17 1.08
C ARG A 77 -3.40 -8.35 0.75
N PHE A 78 -3.55 -7.04 0.53
CA PHE A 78 -2.41 -6.16 0.29
C PHE A 78 -1.44 -6.15 1.47
N VAL A 79 -1.93 -6.03 2.70
CA VAL A 79 -1.08 -6.03 3.91
C VAL A 79 -0.34 -7.36 4.06
N GLU A 80 -1.02 -8.49 3.81
CA GLU A 80 -0.41 -9.82 3.87
C GLU A 80 0.70 -9.98 2.82
N ASP A 81 0.45 -9.58 1.58
CA ASP A 81 1.43 -9.65 0.50
C ASP A 81 2.62 -8.70 0.76
N LEU A 82 2.36 -7.48 1.25
CA LEU A 82 3.39 -6.49 1.58
C LEU A 82 4.34 -6.99 2.67
N ILE A 83 3.79 -7.53 3.77
CA ILE A 83 4.59 -8.10 4.86
C ILE A 83 5.35 -9.34 4.37
N SER A 84 4.72 -10.17 3.55
CA SER A 84 5.37 -11.36 2.98
C SER A 84 6.57 -10.99 2.12
N ASP A 85 6.44 -10.00 1.26
CA ASP A 85 7.52 -9.53 0.39
C ASP A 85 8.65 -8.87 1.21
N TRP A 86 8.30 -8.08 2.23
CA TRP A 86 9.26 -7.52 3.17
C TRP A 86 10.09 -8.60 3.86
N LEU A 87 9.44 -9.62 4.44
CA LEU A 87 10.11 -10.71 5.14
C LEU A 87 11.01 -11.54 4.21
N ARG A 88 10.62 -11.72 2.94
CA ARG A 88 11.46 -12.40 1.94
C ARG A 88 12.71 -11.62 1.58
N LEU A 89 12.66 -10.28 1.63
CA LEU A 89 13.82 -9.41 1.37
C LEU A 89 14.80 -9.35 2.54
N MET A 90 14.36 -9.63 3.77
CA MET A 90 15.16 -9.48 4.98
C MET A 90 16.52 -10.24 4.94
N PRO A 91 16.61 -11.50 4.44
CA PRO A 91 17.90 -12.19 4.38
C PRO A 91 18.93 -11.55 3.44
N ASP A 92 18.50 -10.74 2.48
CA ASP A 92 19.38 -9.98 1.59
C ASP A 92 19.74 -8.61 2.20
N LEU A 93 18.84 -8.04 2.99
CA LEU A 93 19.05 -6.77 3.70
C LEU A 93 19.82 -6.93 5.00
N VAL A 94 19.62 -8.01 5.71
CA VAL A 94 20.27 -8.35 6.99
C VAL A 94 20.79 -9.80 6.89
N PRO A 95 22.02 -10.04 6.41
CA PRO A 95 22.49 -11.40 6.08
C PRO A 95 22.55 -12.37 7.25
N ARG A 96 22.81 -11.89 8.48
CA ARG A 96 22.87 -12.74 9.66
C ARG A 96 21.57 -12.65 10.48
N TYR A 97 21.02 -13.79 10.82
CA TYR A 97 19.82 -13.88 11.65
C TYR A 97 19.99 -13.22 13.03
N SER A 98 21.19 -13.31 13.60
CA SER A 98 21.56 -12.67 14.88
C SER A 98 21.49 -11.15 14.86
N ASP A 99 21.60 -10.54 13.68
CA ASP A 99 21.57 -9.08 13.50
C ASP A 99 20.13 -8.55 13.32
N LEU A 100 19.13 -9.45 13.19
CA LEU A 100 17.72 -9.09 13.21
C LEU A 100 17.34 -8.54 14.59
N GLY A 101 16.45 -7.55 14.62
CA GLY A 101 15.88 -7.06 15.87
C GLY A 101 15.22 -8.16 16.70
N GLU A 102 15.32 -8.07 18.03
CA GLU A 102 14.80 -9.08 18.97
C GLU A 102 13.32 -9.39 18.72
N GLN A 103 12.52 -8.39 18.37
CA GLN A 103 11.10 -8.56 18.07
C GLN A 103 10.86 -9.50 16.88
N ILE A 104 11.62 -9.35 15.79
CA ILE A 104 11.53 -10.22 14.61
C ILE A 104 11.92 -11.66 14.99
N GLN A 105 13.05 -11.82 15.70
CA GLN A 105 13.52 -13.15 16.11
C GLN A 105 12.52 -13.85 17.02
N ASN A 106 11.93 -13.14 17.99
CA ASN A 106 10.94 -13.69 18.91
C ASN A 106 9.66 -14.08 18.15
N THR A 107 9.13 -13.18 17.32
CA THR A 107 7.94 -13.47 16.49
C THR A 107 8.17 -14.67 15.58
N HIS A 108 9.33 -14.74 14.93
CA HIS A 108 9.67 -15.87 14.06
C HIS A 108 9.72 -17.19 14.85
N ARG A 109 10.42 -17.24 15.98
CA ARG A 109 10.51 -18.45 16.81
C ARG A 109 9.16 -18.93 17.33
N GLU A 110 8.36 -18.02 17.87
CA GLU A 110 7.00 -18.33 18.34
C GLU A 110 6.10 -18.79 17.20
N GLY A 111 6.16 -18.09 16.07
CA GLY A 111 5.38 -18.41 14.87
C GLY A 111 5.73 -19.78 14.30
N ILE A 112 7.01 -20.13 14.22
CA ILE A 112 7.48 -21.48 13.82
C ILE A 112 6.92 -22.54 14.77
N GLY A 113 6.98 -22.31 16.08
CA GLY A 113 6.40 -23.23 17.07
C GLY A 113 4.90 -23.47 16.84
N ARG A 114 4.14 -22.42 16.59
CA ARG A 114 2.70 -22.51 16.28
C ARG A 114 2.45 -23.20 14.93
N LEU A 115 3.24 -22.89 13.89
CA LEU A 115 3.14 -23.55 12.58
C LEU A 115 3.33 -25.06 12.70
N LEU A 116 4.32 -25.53 13.47
CA LEU A 116 4.57 -26.95 13.67
C LEU A 116 3.38 -27.65 14.36
N ILE A 117 2.73 -26.99 15.32
CA ILE A 117 1.51 -27.52 15.97
C ILE A 117 0.36 -27.60 14.96
N ASP A 118 0.22 -26.57 14.14
CA ASP A 118 -0.93 -26.37 13.23
C ASP A 118 -0.70 -26.87 11.80
N ILE A 119 0.45 -27.47 11.49
CA ILE A 119 0.90 -27.83 10.14
C ILE A 119 -0.12 -28.69 9.37
N LYS A 120 -0.94 -29.48 10.08
CA LYS A 120 -1.98 -30.32 9.47
C LYS A 120 -3.26 -29.58 9.10
N LYS A 121 -3.39 -28.29 9.48
CA LYS A 121 -4.57 -27.50 9.11
C LYS A 121 -4.53 -27.16 7.62
N ASN A 122 -5.68 -27.17 6.95
CA ASN A 122 -5.80 -26.94 5.51
C ASN A 122 -5.09 -25.68 5.03
N ARG A 123 -5.06 -24.62 5.82
CA ARG A 123 -4.40 -23.35 5.46
C ARG A 123 -2.88 -23.47 5.30
N PHE A 124 -2.25 -24.51 5.86
CA PHE A 124 -0.80 -24.71 5.83
C PHE A 124 -0.35 -25.91 4.96
N GLN A 125 -1.25 -26.46 4.13
CA GLN A 125 -0.93 -27.59 3.24
C GLN A 125 0.20 -27.30 2.24
N HIS A 126 0.51 -26.04 2.00
CA HIS A 126 1.61 -25.61 1.13
C HIS A 126 2.98 -25.67 1.82
N LEU A 127 3.04 -25.93 3.15
CA LEU A 127 4.26 -26.02 3.94
C LEU A 127 4.56 -27.46 4.33
N SER A 128 5.85 -27.81 4.34
CA SER A 128 6.34 -29.05 4.97
C SER A 128 7.00 -28.75 6.31
N VAL A 129 7.04 -29.74 7.21
CA VAL A 129 7.77 -29.62 8.50
C VAL A 129 9.22 -29.27 8.28
N GLU A 130 9.84 -29.88 7.25
CA GLU A 130 11.25 -29.61 6.91
C GLU A 130 11.46 -28.15 6.53
N GLN A 131 10.65 -27.56 5.64
CA GLN A 131 10.71 -26.15 5.26
C GLN A 131 10.55 -25.22 6.47
N VAL A 132 9.58 -25.54 7.36
CA VAL A 132 9.31 -24.73 8.56
C VAL A 132 10.51 -24.68 9.50
N VAL A 133 11.22 -25.82 9.68
CA VAL A 133 12.36 -25.90 10.60
C VAL A 133 13.66 -25.43 9.97
N GLN A 134 13.89 -25.70 8.70
CA GLN A 134 15.15 -25.46 8.01
C GLN A 134 15.54 -23.96 8.02
N GLY A 135 14.63 -23.06 7.69
CA GLY A 135 14.91 -21.63 7.64
C GLY A 135 15.35 -21.07 8.99
N LEU A 136 14.69 -21.49 10.08
CA LEU A 136 15.07 -21.12 11.45
C LEU A 136 16.39 -21.78 11.86
N SER A 137 16.58 -23.06 11.57
CA SER A 137 17.80 -23.80 11.91
C SER A 137 19.03 -23.15 11.25
N CYS A 138 18.97 -22.84 9.95
CA CYS A 138 20.05 -22.15 9.25
C CYS A 138 20.38 -20.80 9.90
N GLY A 139 19.36 -20.05 10.34
CA GLY A 139 19.54 -18.77 11.00
C GLY A 139 20.21 -18.89 12.37
N ILE A 140 19.79 -19.84 13.21
CA ILE A 140 20.33 -20.02 14.57
C ILE A 140 21.75 -20.58 14.53
N THR A 141 22.04 -21.48 13.59
CA THR A 141 23.35 -22.17 13.50
C THR A 141 24.35 -21.45 12.60
N ASP A 142 23.92 -20.38 11.91
CA ASP A 142 24.72 -19.65 10.90
C ASP A 142 25.33 -20.57 9.82
N THR A 143 24.62 -21.66 9.47
CA THR A 143 25.08 -22.68 8.51
C THR A 143 24.58 -22.42 7.09
N GLY A 144 23.81 -21.35 6.87
CA GLY A 144 23.28 -20.98 5.55
C GLY A 144 22.33 -19.79 5.62
N LYS A 145 21.78 -19.41 4.46
CA LYS A 145 20.82 -18.30 4.37
C LYS A 145 19.55 -18.65 5.15
N TYR A 146 19.22 -17.87 6.16
CA TYR A 146 17.96 -18.03 6.90
C TYR A 146 16.75 -17.65 6.05
N GLN A 147 15.57 -18.08 6.44
CA GLN A 147 14.30 -17.71 5.82
C GLN A 147 13.30 -17.33 6.91
N LEU A 148 12.68 -16.17 6.75
CA LEU A 148 11.54 -15.75 7.56
C LEU A 148 10.26 -16.20 6.85
N LEU A 149 9.59 -17.20 7.39
CA LEU A 149 8.34 -17.68 6.81
C LEU A 149 7.21 -16.69 7.09
N PRO A 150 6.58 -16.11 6.08
CA PRO A 150 5.48 -15.14 6.27
C PRO A 150 4.35 -15.70 7.11
N ASP A 151 4.01 -16.99 6.95
CA ASP A 151 2.97 -17.65 7.73
C ASP A 151 3.22 -17.59 9.25
N ALA A 152 4.47 -17.56 9.69
CA ALA A 152 4.82 -17.41 11.11
C ALA A 152 4.48 -16.03 11.68
N PHE A 153 4.46 -14.99 10.84
CA PHE A 153 4.17 -13.61 11.21
C PHE A 153 2.71 -13.23 11.02
N LEU A 154 2.05 -13.85 10.04
CA LEU A 154 0.67 -13.53 9.64
C LEU A 154 -0.40 -14.32 10.39
N MET A 155 -0.02 -15.02 11.46
CA MET A 155 -0.99 -15.72 12.32
C MET A 155 -1.81 -14.74 13.12
N ARG A 156 -3.04 -14.49 12.68
CA ARG A 156 -4.00 -13.63 13.38
C ARG A 156 -5.40 -14.21 13.34
N GLU A 157 -6.18 -13.92 14.36
CA GLU A 157 -7.60 -14.29 14.48
C GLU A 157 -8.52 -13.07 14.36
N GLN A 158 -7.95 -11.86 14.37
CA GLN A 158 -8.72 -10.61 14.39
C GLN A 158 -8.63 -9.86 13.06
N ASN A 159 -9.66 -9.05 12.78
CA ASN A 159 -9.65 -8.15 11.64
C ASN A 159 -8.54 -7.10 11.74
N LEU A 160 -8.02 -6.66 10.59
CA LEU A 160 -6.97 -5.65 10.46
C LEU A 160 -7.46 -4.24 10.84
N ARG A 161 -7.75 -4.05 12.14
CA ARG A 161 -7.89 -2.72 12.75
C ARG A 161 -6.51 -2.09 12.95
N LYS A 162 -6.46 -0.83 13.33
CA LYS A 162 -5.23 -0.07 13.58
C LYS A 162 -4.26 -0.85 14.48
N GLU A 163 -4.71 -1.29 15.64
CA GLU A 163 -3.87 -1.96 16.64
C GLU A 163 -3.30 -3.29 16.11
N VAL A 164 -4.11 -4.03 15.35
CA VAL A 164 -3.68 -5.30 14.73
C VAL A 164 -2.68 -5.04 13.62
N LEU A 165 -2.91 -4.02 12.77
CA LEU A 165 -1.98 -3.59 11.73
C LEU A 165 -0.63 -3.17 12.32
N GLU A 166 -0.63 -2.29 13.34
CA GLU A 166 0.59 -1.86 14.02
C GLU A 166 1.35 -3.02 14.67
N THR A 167 0.61 -3.96 15.28
CA THR A 167 1.21 -5.15 15.87
C THR A 167 1.86 -6.05 14.82
N LEU A 168 1.19 -6.30 13.68
CA LEU A 168 1.75 -7.10 12.59
C LEU A 168 3.03 -6.46 12.02
N LEU A 169 3.02 -5.15 11.77
CA LEU A 169 4.18 -4.44 11.23
C LEU A 169 5.32 -4.39 12.24
N ARG A 170 5.04 -4.14 13.52
CA ARG A 170 6.04 -4.20 14.60
C ARG A 170 6.65 -5.58 14.73
N ASN A 171 5.85 -6.63 14.67
CA ASN A 171 6.33 -8.00 14.69
C ASN A 171 7.26 -8.33 13.51
N ALA A 172 7.06 -7.65 12.39
CA ALA A 172 7.94 -7.70 11.22
C ALA A 172 9.11 -6.67 11.27
N GLY A 173 9.29 -5.96 12.39
CA GLY A 173 10.37 -5.00 12.61
C GLY A 173 10.11 -3.58 12.07
N ILE A 174 8.86 -3.24 11.81
CA ILE A 174 8.46 -1.91 11.32
C ILE A 174 7.65 -1.20 12.43
N ASP A 175 8.29 -0.29 13.12
CA ASP A 175 7.68 0.47 14.22
C ASP A 175 6.95 1.73 13.73
N GLU A 176 6.12 2.30 14.61
CA GLU A 176 5.41 3.57 14.43
C GLU A 176 4.59 3.67 13.11
N ALA A 177 4.07 2.54 12.63
CA ALA A 177 3.39 2.48 11.33
C ALA A 177 2.20 3.45 11.24
N TRP A 178 1.40 3.59 12.29
CA TRP A 178 0.25 4.50 12.26
C TRP A 178 0.67 5.98 12.28
N LYS A 179 1.75 6.32 12.94
CA LYS A 179 2.34 7.66 12.89
C LYS A 179 2.80 8.03 11.47
N TRP A 180 3.37 7.07 10.74
CA TRP A 180 3.66 7.24 9.32
C TRP A 180 2.39 7.47 8.51
N VAL A 181 1.38 6.59 8.68
CA VAL A 181 0.11 6.66 7.94
C VAL A 181 -0.56 8.02 8.08
N ILE A 182 -0.75 8.53 9.31
CA ILE A 182 -1.42 9.82 9.51
C ILE A 182 -0.62 11.03 8.98
N ASN A 183 0.70 10.88 8.82
CA ASN A 183 1.56 11.91 8.24
C ASN A 183 1.81 11.71 6.74
N HIS A 184 1.32 10.62 6.15
CA HIS A 184 1.48 10.37 4.73
C HIS A 184 0.65 11.33 3.88
N LYS A 185 1.26 11.85 2.80
CA LYS A 185 0.66 12.89 1.94
C LYS A 185 -0.73 12.52 1.40
N GLU A 186 -0.91 11.27 0.96
CA GLU A 186 -2.19 10.81 0.38
C GLU A 186 -3.28 10.70 1.46
N ILE A 187 -2.92 10.27 2.66
CA ILE A 187 -3.85 10.18 3.80
C ILE A 187 -4.23 11.59 4.28
N LYS A 188 -3.26 12.51 4.37
CA LYS A 188 -3.57 13.92 4.70
C LYS A 188 -4.48 14.55 3.67
N TYR A 189 -4.17 14.39 2.38
CA TYR A 189 -5.03 14.88 1.30
C TYR A 189 -6.45 14.30 1.43
N PHE A 190 -6.58 12.99 1.66
CA PHE A 190 -7.88 12.36 1.84
C PHE A 190 -8.65 12.97 3.04
N VAL A 191 -8.02 13.07 4.20
CA VAL A 191 -8.67 13.58 5.42
C VAL A 191 -9.04 15.07 5.27
N GLU A 192 -8.19 15.88 4.68
CA GLU A 192 -8.34 17.34 4.60
C GLU A 192 -9.27 17.75 3.46
N GLU A 193 -9.06 17.20 2.26
CA GLU A 193 -9.75 17.64 1.05
C GLU A 193 -10.98 16.77 0.71
N VAL A 194 -10.88 15.44 0.82
CA VAL A 194 -12.00 14.55 0.48
C VAL A 194 -13.02 14.50 1.63
N ARG A 195 -12.55 14.31 2.86
CA ARG A 195 -13.43 14.25 4.05
C ARG A 195 -13.63 15.59 4.73
N SER A 196 -12.99 16.67 4.26
CA SER A 196 -13.10 18.01 4.85
C SER A 196 -12.93 18.01 6.39
N ARG A 197 -12.05 17.15 6.90
CA ARG A 197 -11.77 16.92 8.33
C ARG A 197 -12.96 16.41 9.15
N GLN A 198 -13.99 15.86 8.51
CA GLN A 198 -15.17 15.30 9.21
C GLN A 198 -14.87 13.97 9.89
N ASN A 199 -13.81 13.27 9.45
CA ASN A 199 -13.35 12.00 10.04
C ASN A 199 -11.81 11.93 10.00
N SER A 200 -11.24 11.11 10.87
CA SER A 200 -9.80 10.82 10.89
C SER A 200 -9.48 9.54 10.09
N ALA A 201 -8.22 9.35 9.74
CA ALA A 201 -7.76 8.10 9.11
C ALA A 201 -8.11 6.85 9.95
N GLU A 202 -8.01 6.95 11.29
CA GLU A 202 -8.40 5.89 12.21
C GLU A 202 -9.91 5.64 12.17
N GLY A 203 -10.71 6.71 12.13
CA GLY A 203 -12.16 6.64 11.99
C GLY A 203 -12.59 5.97 10.70
N GLU A 204 -11.93 6.27 9.56
CA GLU A 204 -12.19 5.63 8.27
C GLU A 204 -11.87 4.12 8.30
N LEU A 205 -10.71 3.74 8.83
CA LEU A 205 -10.35 2.32 8.97
C LEU A 205 -11.33 1.59 9.88
N LYS A 206 -11.70 2.21 11.01
CA LYS A 206 -12.70 1.66 11.93
C LYS A 206 -14.05 1.48 11.24
N GLN A 207 -14.53 2.47 10.49
CA GLN A 207 -15.78 2.41 9.74
C GLN A 207 -15.76 1.26 8.72
N LEU A 208 -14.67 1.11 7.96
CA LEU A 208 -14.49 0.01 7.00
C LEU A 208 -14.64 -1.36 7.68
N VAL A 209 -13.91 -1.57 8.80
CA VAL A 209 -13.92 -2.85 9.52
C VAL A 209 -15.26 -3.12 10.19
N ASP A 210 -15.86 -2.12 10.84
CA ASP A 210 -17.13 -2.27 11.55
C ASP A 210 -18.29 -2.54 10.58
N TYR A 211 -18.30 -1.85 9.42
CA TYR A 211 -19.33 -2.10 8.40
C TYR A 211 -19.17 -3.51 7.78
N ARG A 212 -17.92 -3.91 7.48
CA ARG A 212 -17.63 -5.28 7.01
C ARG A 212 -18.11 -6.33 7.99
N ASN A 213 -17.93 -6.12 9.30
CA ASN A 213 -18.41 -7.05 10.33
C ASN A 213 -19.93 -7.09 10.36
N LYS A 214 -20.62 -5.94 10.33
CA LYS A 214 -22.08 -5.87 10.23
C LYS A 214 -22.57 -6.60 8.97
N ALA A 215 -21.90 -6.42 7.84
CA ALA A 215 -22.24 -7.11 6.59
C ALA A 215 -22.11 -8.63 6.69
N ALA A 216 -21.05 -9.13 7.33
CA ALA A 216 -20.83 -10.56 7.55
C ALA A 216 -21.86 -11.21 8.50
N HIS A 217 -22.40 -10.43 9.45
CA HIS A 217 -23.41 -10.91 10.43
C HIS A 217 -24.85 -10.58 10.05
N GLY A 218 -25.11 -10.02 8.87
CA GLY A 218 -26.46 -9.68 8.39
C GLY A 218 -27.16 -8.56 9.17
N SER A 219 -26.42 -7.74 9.92
CA SER A 219 -26.95 -6.70 10.82
C SER A 219 -26.82 -5.28 10.27
N VAL A 220 -26.84 -5.10 8.94
CA VAL A 220 -26.69 -3.80 8.30
C VAL A 220 -28.02 -3.03 8.37
N ASN A 221 -28.09 -2.02 9.23
CA ASN A 221 -29.24 -1.12 9.36
C ASN A 221 -29.02 0.22 8.64
N GLU A 222 -27.78 0.63 8.47
CA GLU A 222 -27.37 1.88 7.85
C GLU A 222 -26.92 1.63 6.41
N ILE A 223 -27.46 2.41 5.47
CA ILE A 223 -27.13 2.30 4.05
C ILE A 223 -26.19 3.45 3.68
N LEU A 224 -24.92 3.12 3.47
CA LEU A 224 -23.92 4.09 2.99
C LEU A 224 -24.34 4.71 1.66
N GLY A 225 -24.08 6.00 1.49
CA GLY A 225 -24.27 6.71 0.23
C GLY A 225 -23.27 6.27 -0.84
N ILE A 226 -23.55 6.60 -2.09
CA ILE A 226 -22.64 6.31 -3.21
C ILE A 226 -21.30 7.00 -3.00
N GLN A 227 -21.32 8.26 -2.59
CA GLN A 227 -20.09 9.03 -2.37
C GLN A 227 -19.28 8.44 -1.22
N GLU A 228 -19.91 8.03 -0.13
CA GLU A 228 -19.23 7.38 1.00
C GLU A 228 -18.53 6.07 0.59
N LEU A 229 -19.14 5.28 -0.31
CA LEU A 229 -18.50 4.07 -0.86
C LEU A 229 -17.29 4.41 -1.76
N LEU A 230 -17.39 5.48 -2.55
CA LEU A 230 -16.28 5.96 -3.37
C LEU A 230 -15.14 6.51 -2.49
N ASP A 231 -15.48 7.27 -1.46
CA ASP A 231 -14.51 7.78 -0.49
C ASP A 231 -13.80 6.65 0.27
N LEU A 232 -14.52 5.59 0.67
CA LEU A 232 -13.89 4.40 1.26
C LEU A 232 -12.94 3.71 0.29
N ALA A 233 -13.26 3.67 -1.01
CA ALA A 233 -12.36 3.12 -2.03
C ALA A 233 -11.10 3.98 -2.17
N ASP A 234 -11.22 5.31 -2.13
CA ASP A 234 -10.11 6.25 -2.17
C ASP A 234 -9.23 6.13 -0.92
N PHE A 235 -9.86 5.98 0.25
CA PHE A 235 -9.14 5.74 1.51
C PHE A 235 -8.33 4.44 1.48
N VAL A 236 -8.91 3.32 1.02
CA VAL A 236 -8.21 2.03 0.93
C VAL A 236 -7.00 2.13 -0.01
N GLU A 237 -7.14 2.81 -1.15
CA GLU A 237 -6.03 3.02 -2.10
C GLU A 237 -4.92 3.86 -1.47
N ALA A 238 -5.26 4.98 -0.81
CA ALA A 238 -4.32 5.84 -0.10
C ALA A 238 -3.61 5.11 1.05
N LEU A 239 -4.32 4.28 1.81
CA LEU A 239 -3.76 3.48 2.90
C LEU A 239 -2.75 2.45 2.38
N CYS A 240 -3.10 1.70 1.34
CA CYS A 240 -2.19 0.74 0.71
C CYS A 240 -0.91 1.42 0.20
N LYS A 241 -1.03 2.58 -0.45
CA LYS A 241 0.12 3.36 -0.92
C LYS A 241 0.99 3.84 0.24
N SER A 242 0.37 4.36 1.31
CA SER A 242 1.09 4.80 2.50
C SER A 242 1.91 3.68 3.14
N LEU A 243 1.35 2.47 3.23
CA LEU A 243 2.04 1.30 3.79
C LEU A 243 3.18 0.81 2.89
N ALA A 244 3.00 0.82 1.56
CA ALA A 244 4.08 0.50 0.62
C ALA A 244 5.25 1.48 0.73
N ASP A 245 4.96 2.77 0.84
CA ASP A 245 5.98 3.82 1.01
C ASP A 245 6.71 3.67 2.36
N LEU A 246 6.00 3.29 3.44
CA LEU A 246 6.61 2.98 4.74
C LEU A 246 7.61 1.82 4.65
N VAL A 247 7.21 0.71 4.04
CA VAL A 247 8.10 -0.46 3.89
C VAL A 247 9.29 -0.12 2.99
N THR A 248 9.07 0.62 1.91
CA THR A 248 10.14 1.12 1.04
C THR A 248 11.13 1.98 1.81
N TYR A 249 10.66 2.87 2.68
CA TYR A 249 11.51 3.69 3.55
C TYR A 249 12.37 2.84 4.48
N ASN A 250 11.79 1.83 5.13
CA ASN A 250 12.54 0.91 5.99
C ASN A 250 13.61 0.12 5.22
N ILE A 251 13.33 -0.29 3.96
CA ILE A 251 14.33 -0.92 3.10
C ILE A 251 15.50 0.03 2.84
N ILE A 252 15.22 1.30 2.52
CA ILE A 252 16.26 2.30 2.27
C ILE A 252 17.12 2.51 3.52
N LEU A 253 16.52 2.58 4.72
CA LEU A 253 17.27 2.71 5.97
C LEU A 253 18.25 1.54 6.17
N LEU A 254 17.79 0.29 5.98
CA LEU A 254 18.66 -0.88 6.07
C LEU A 254 19.76 -0.89 5.00
N GLN A 255 19.48 -0.40 3.80
CA GLN A 255 20.46 -0.27 2.73
C GLN A 255 21.48 0.84 3.01
N ILE A 256 21.07 1.95 3.64
CA ILE A 256 21.98 3.02 4.09
C ILE A 256 22.94 2.48 5.15
N ASP A 257 22.44 1.78 6.16
CA ASP A 257 23.25 1.18 7.22
C ASP A 257 24.33 0.22 6.68
N ARG A 258 24.07 -0.37 5.52
CA ARG A 258 25.02 -1.25 4.80
C ARG A 258 25.88 -0.55 3.76
N GLY A 259 25.70 0.73 3.56
CA GLY A 259 26.40 1.49 2.52
C GLY A 259 25.98 1.15 1.09
N LEU A 260 24.85 0.46 0.88
CA LEU A 260 24.32 0.11 -0.44
C LEU A 260 23.51 1.24 -1.08
N VAL A 261 23.04 2.17 -0.28
CA VAL A 261 22.33 3.38 -0.69
C VAL A 261 22.93 4.56 0.06
N ARG A 262 23.08 5.69 -0.61
CA ARG A 262 23.59 6.90 0.01
C ARG A 262 22.79 8.12 -0.41
N GLU A 263 22.76 9.10 0.47
CA GLU A 263 22.26 10.43 0.18
C GLU A 263 23.21 11.16 -0.78
N ILE A 264 22.65 11.84 -1.77
CA ILE A 264 23.41 12.64 -2.71
C ILE A 264 23.04 14.12 -2.67
N GLY A 265 21.93 14.49 -2.03
CA GLY A 265 21.47 15.86 -1.94
C GLY A 265 19.94 15.98 -1.80
N ASN A 266 19.43 17.14 -2.14
CA ASN A 266 18.02 17.45 -1.97
C ASN A 266 17.47 18.33 -3.10
N ILE A 267 16.14 18.29 -3.28
CA ILE A 267 15.41 19.15 -4.23
C ILE A 267 15.22 20.52 -3.58
N THR A 268 15.73 21.58 -4.21
CA THR A 268 15.65 22.97 -3.74
C THR A 268 14.51 23.76 -4.40
N GLU A 269 14.17 23.42 -5.66
CA GLU A 269 13.07 24.02 -6.41
C GLU A 269 12.28 22.93 -7.16
N TRP A 270 10.96 23.10 -7.29
CA TRP A 270 10.12 22.15 -8.02
C TRP A 270 9.00 22.84 -8.80
N PHE A 271 8.89 22.49 -10.07
CA PHE A 271 7.87 22.99 -10.99
C PHE A 271 6.93 21.84 -11.37
N LYS A 272 5.66 21.89 -10.88
CA LYS A 272 4.64 20.83 -11.13
C LYS A 272 4.39 20.58 -12.62
N LYS A 273 4.49 21.62 -13.43
CA LYS A 273 4.51 21.55 -14.89
C LYS A 273 5.83 22.15 -15.33
N PRO A 274 6.81 21.41 -15.77
CA PRO A 274 6.82 20.10 -16.45
C PRO A 274 7.23 18.88 -15.62
N GLN A 275 7.05 18.85 -14.31
CA GLN A 275 7.55 17.81 -13.39
C GLN A 275 9.08 17.79 -13.31
N ALA A 276 9.67 18.94 -13.22
CA ALA A 276 11.09 19.15 -13.14
C ALA A 276 11.44 20.15 -12.05
N GLY A 277 12.66 20.11 -11.57
CA GLY A 277 13.11 21.03 -10.54
C GLY A 277 14.62 21.13 -10.48
N VAL A 278 15.11 21.95 -9.56
CA VAL A 278 16.52 22.07 -9.22
C VAL A 278 16.83 21.22 -8.01
N ALA A 279 17.91 20.47 -8.10
CA ALA A 279 18.44 19.68 -6.99
C ALA A 279 19.91 20.09 -6.74
N LYS A 280 20.27 20.24 -5.47
CA LYS A 280 21.67 20.33 -5.05
C LYS A 280 22.17 18.94 -4.75
N VAL A 281 23.16 18.49 -5.49
CA VAL A 281 23.75 17.15 -5.38
C VAL A 281 25.26 17.21 -5.29
N LYS A 282 25.87 16.19 -4.70
CA LYS A 282 27.32 16.08 -4.55
C LYS A 282 27.81 14.65 -4.73
N GLU A 283 29.04 14.53 -5.18
CA GLU A 283 29.79 13.25 -5.24
C GLU A 283 28.99 12.12 -5.87
N VAL A 284 28.39 12.35 -7.05
CA VAL A 284 27.53 11.37 -7.71
C VAL A 284 27.69 11.36 -9.22
N THR A 285 27.54 10.19 -9.80
CA THR A 285 27.26 10.02 -11.23
C THR A 285 25.78 9.72 -11.41
N LEU A 286 25.10 10.52 -12.22
CA LEU A 286 23.69 10.31 -12.56
C LEU A 286 23.53 10.06 -14.05
N THR A 287 22.62 9.15 -14.40
CA THR A 287 22.33 8.79 -15.78
C THR A 287 20.81 8.85 -16.02
N VAL A 288 20.40 9.36 -17.19
CA VAL A 288 19.00 9.32 -17.61
C VAL A 288 18.51 7.87 -17.68
N GLY A 289 17.34 7.61 -17.13
CA GLY A 289 16.74 6.27 -16.99
C GLY A 289 17.07 5.57 -15.66
N GLU A 290 18.04 6.09 -14.90
CA GLU A 290 18.38 5.58 -13.57
C GLU A 290 17.25 5.86 -12.56
N SER A 291 17.09 4.94 -11.61
CA SER A 291 16.13 5.09 -10.52
C SER A 291 16.79 5.68 -9.29
N VAL A 292 16.14 6.67 -8.70
CA VAL A 292 16.53 7.28 -7.43
C VAL A 292 15.40 7.11 -6.41
N PHE A 293 15.73 7.20 -5.13
CA PHE A 293 14.71 7.29 -4.08
C PHE A 293 14.55 8.74 -3.65
N LEU A 294 13.30 9.17 -3.58
CA LEU A 294 12.91 10.49 -3.12
C LEU A 294 12.21 10.35 -1.77
N VAL A 295 12.80 10.89 -0.72
CA VAL A 295 12.37 10.70 0.67
C VAL A 295 12.09 12.03 1.33
N LEU A 296 10.97 12.13 2.04
CA LEU A 296 10.67 13.21 2.97
C LEU A 296 10.07 12.62 4.24
N VAL A 297 10.78 12.77 5.35
CA VAL A 297 10.28 12.35 6.67
C VAL A 297 10.53 13.47 7.66
N ASN A 298 9.46 14.08 8.13
CA ASN A 298 9.50 15.09 9.18
C ASN A 298 8.26 14.94 10.09
N LYS A 299 8.09 15.86 11.05
CA LYS A 299 6.98 15.81 12.02
C LYS A 299 5.58 15.93 11.38
N GLU A 300 5.52 16.55 10.20
CA GLU A 300 4.25 16.89 9.56
C GLU A 300 3.96 16.06 8.32
N LEU A 301 4.98 15.56 7.64
CA LEU A 301 4.83 14.89 6.37
C LEU A 301 5.83 13.76 6.21
N SER A 302 5.36 12.62 5.76
CA SER A 302 6.16 11.44 5.49
C SER A 302 5.75 10.83 4.17
N TYR A 303 6.71 10.61 3.27
CA TYR A 303 6.57 9.75 2.12
C TYR A 303 7.92 9.38 1.52
N CYS A 304 7.94 8.25 0.82
CA CYS A 304 9.11 7.71 0.18
C CYS A 304 8.69 6.96 -1.09
N TYR A 305 9.34 7.21 -2.21
CA TYR A 305 9.08 6.48 -3.45
C TYR A 305 10.31 6.47 -4.35
N SER A 306 10.35 5.49 -5.27
CA SER A 306 11.32 5.45 -6.36
C SER A 306 10.81 6.27 -7.53
N ALA A 307 11.70 7.04 -8.14
CA ALA A 307 11.45 7.81 -9.36
C ALA A 307 12.56 7.56 -10.38
N LYS A 308 12.22 7.58 -11.67
CA LYS A 308 13.21 7.51 -12.75
C LYS A 308 13.59 8.91 -13.21
N ILE A 309 14.86 9.13 -13.44
CA ILE A 309 15.36 10.36 -14.04
C ILE A 309 15.02 10.35 -15.54
N GLU A 310 14.15 11.26 -15.98
CA GLU A 310 13.78 11.42 -17.39
C GLU A 310 14.72 12.37 -18.14
N SER A 311 15.24 13.39 -17.45
CA SER A 311 16.25 14.29 -18.02
C SER A 311 17.13 14.92 -16.97
N ILE A 312 18.35 15.26 -17.36
CA ILE A 312 19.34 15.96 -16.53
C ILE A 312 19.78 17.21 -17.29
N GLN A 313 19.86 18.35 -16.61
CA GLN A 313 20.43 19.59 -17.13
C GLN A 313 21.54 20.07 -16.21
N LEU A 314 22.69 20.41 -16.81
CA LEU A 314 23.82 21.05 -16.14
C LEU A 314 24.18 22.32 -16.91
N ASN A 315 24.16 23.48 -16.24
CA ASN A 315 24.38 24.79 -16.86
C ASN A 315 23.53 25.02 -18.12
N ASP A 316 22.20 24.74 -18.02
CA ASP A 316 21.18 24.83 -19.08
C ASP A 316 21.43 23.90 -20.30
N LEU A 317 22.39 22.99 -20.21
CA LEU A 317 22.65 22.00 -21.26
C LEU A 317 22.13 20.64 -20.86
N SER A 318 21.35 20.02 -21.73
CA SER A 318 20.85 18.66 -21.54
C SER A 318 21.98 17.64 -21.62
N GLN A 319 22.04 16.73 -20.65
CA GLN A 319 23.05 15.68 -20.54
C GLN A 319 22.39 14.33 -20.33
N ASN A 320 22.91 13.27 -20.96
CA ASN A 320 22.46 11.90 -20.68
C ASN A 320 23.13 11.31 -19.42
N ARG A 321 24.32 11.82 -19.11
CA ARG A 321 25.12 11.40 -17.94
C ARG A 321 25.92 12.58 -17.42
N VAL A 322 25.97 12.75 -16.12
CA VAL A 322 26.77 13.75 -15.43
C VAL A 322 27.61 13.12 -14.33
N GLU A 323 28.81 13.60 -14.13
CA GLU A 323 29.67 13.22 -13.01
C GLU A 323 29.97 14.46 -12.17
N ILE A 324 29.55 14.43 -10.92
CA ILE A 324 29.56 15.55 -9.98
C ILE A 324 30.54 15.23 -8.86
N ALA A 325 31.61 16.01 -8.76
CA ALA A 325 32.64 15.85 -7.73
C ALA A 325 32.39 16.74 -6.48
N SER A 326 31.77 17.89 -6.67
CA SER A 326 31.47 18.85 -5.58
C SER A 326 30.00 19.27 -5.64
N GLU A 327 29.49 19.91 -4.59
CA GLU A 327 28.10 20.38 -4.55
C GLU A 327 27.78 21.23 -5.78
N THR A 328 26.78 20.80 -6.55
CA THR A 328 26.39 21.39 -7.83
C THR A 328 24.87 21.37 -7.96
N GLU A 329 24.33 22.42 -8.57
CA GLU A 329 22.91 22.49 -8.93
C GLU A 329 22.67 21.81 -10.28
N LEU A 330 21.69 20.89 -10.30
CA LEU A 330 21.23 20.21 -11.50
C LEU A 330 19.74 20.43 -11.71
N GLY A 331 19.33 20.65 -12.95
CA GLY A 331 17.96 20.49 -13.37
C GLY A 331 17.64 19.00 -13.52
N LEU A 332 16.67 18.49 -12.76
CA LEU A 332 16.23 17.10 -12.82
C LEU A 332 14.74 17.02 -13.16
N LYS A 333 14.41 16.15 -14.11
CA LYS A 333 13.03 15.77 -14.41
C LYS A 333 12.81 14.31 -14.04
N PHE A 334 11.71 14.02 -13.37
CA PHE A 334 11.34 12.66 -12.96
C PHE A 334 10.04 12.20 -13.65
N ASP A 335 9.86 10.89 -13.73
CA ASP A 335 8.63 10.24 -14.20
C ASP A 335 7.46 10.39 -13.20
N ARG A 336 7.70 11.03 -12.05
CA ARG A 336 6.73 11.27 -10.98
C ARG A 336 6.84 12.69 -10.44
N ASP A 337 5.73 13.20 -9.91
CA ASP A 337 5.70 14.50 -9.24
C ASP A 337 6.54 14.47 -7.96
N ALA A 338 7.33 15.52 -7.76
CA ALA A 338 8.16 15.69 -6.59
C ALA A 338 7.83 17.01 -5.87
N ARG A 339 8.68 17.44 -4.94
CA ARG A 339 8.53 18.72 -4.24
C ARG A 339 9.84 19.17 -3.61
N VAL A 340 9.88 20.42 -3.25
CA VAL A 340 11.00 21.01 -2.49
C VAL A 340 11.16 20.30 -1.14
N GLY A 341 12.42 20.09 -0.76
CA GLY A 341 12.81 19.47 0.51
C GLY A 341 12.90 17.94 0.49
N LEU A 342 12.62 17.29 -0.65
CA LEU A 342 12.89 15.86 -0.82
C LEU A 342 14.40 15.60 -0.84
N THR A 343 14.83 14.66 -0.03
CA THR A 343 16.18 14.10 -0.07
C THR A 343 16.27 13.04 -1.17
N ILE A 344 17.36 13.07 -1.93
CA ILE A 344 17.62 12.16 -3.03
C ILE A 344 18.65 11.12 -2.58
N TYR A 345 18.29 9.84 -2.74
CA TYR A 345 19.16 8.69 -2.47
C TYR A 345 19.40 7.90 -3.75
N VAL A 346 20.61 7.40 -3.92
CA VAL A 346 21.00 6.51 -5.02
C VAL A 346 21.64 5.24 -4.50
N THR A 347 21.51 4.16 -5.26
CA THR A 347 22.28 2.95 -5.02
C THR A 347 23.75 3.20 -5.27
N THR A 348 24.61 2.75 -4.35
CA THR A 348 26.07 2.74 -4.58
C THR A 348 26.35 1.63 -5.57
N SER A 349 26.86 1.98 -6.76
CA SER A 349 27.44 1.00 -7.69
C SER A 349 28.63 0.33 -7.00
N GLU A 350 28.70 -0.99 -7.01
CA GLU A 350 29.89 -1.74 -6.65
C GLU A 350 31.09 -1.37 -7.53
#